data_a3c381d059194b1d51167396804746dc
#
_entry.id   a3c381d059194b1d51167396804746dc
#
_cell.length_a   1.000
_cell.length_b   1.000
_cell.length_c   1.000
_cell.angle_alpha   90.00
_cell.angle_beta   90.00
_cell.angle_gamma   90.00
#
_symmetry.space_group_name_H-M   'P 1'
#
loop_
_entity.id
_entity.type
_entity.pdbx_description
1 polymer ?
#
loop_
_entity_poly.entity_id
_entity_poly.type
_entity_poly.pdbx_seq_one_letter_code
_entity_poly.pdbx_strand_id
1 'polypeptide(L)'
;MIALGSDHAGFSLKEEIKKHLDETGVEYVDVGCYSPERFDYAISDQKACDKVVSGECTAAILCCGTGVGISMAANKVKGIRACCCSDYFSAKYTRLHNDANALCMGERVIGAGLAIELVDVFLNTEFEGGRHQNRVDQIMAIEKGEKLY
;
A
#
# COMPACT_ATOMS: atom_id res chain seq x y z
N MET A 1 -8.20 2.90 10.86
CA MET A 1 -7.09 1.94 11.07
C MET A 1 -6.49 1.58 9.73
N ILE A 2 -5.18 1.35 9.65
CA ILE A 2 -4.48 0.88 8.44
C ILE A 2 -3.81 -0.46 8.70
N ALA A 3 -3.58 -1.25 7.64
CA ALA A 3 -2.86 -2.51 7.72
C ALA A 3 -1.40 -2.32 7.32
N LEU A 4 -0.46 -2.90 8.07
CA LEU A 4 0.97 -2.89 7.74
C LEU A 4 1.45 -4.31 7.47
N GLY A 5 2.19 -4.50 6.39
CA GLY A 5 2.78 -5.77 6.04
C GLY A 5 4.17 -5.62 5.41
N SER A 6 5.01 -6.62 5.57
CA SER A 6 6.31 -6.67 4.89
C SER A 6 6.81 -8.10 4.73
N ASP A 7 7.83 -8.27 3.90
CA ASP A 7 8.72 -9.40 3.99
C ASP A 7 9.94 -9.04 4.87
N HIS A 8 10.92 -9.95 4.93
CA HIS A 8 12.16 -9.74 5.71
C HIS A 8 13.01 -8.58 5.18
N ALA A 9 12.96 -8.30 3.86
CA ALA A 9 13.73 -7.21 3.25
C ALA A 9 13.11 -5.82 3.47
N GLY A 10 11.80 -5.77 3.79
CA GLY A 10 11.09 -4.54 4.14
C GLY A 10 10.78 -4.40 5.63
N PHE A 11 11.26 -5.34 6.45
CA PHE A 11 10.94 -5.38 7.87
C PHE A 11 11.40 -4.13 8.63
N SER A 12 12.65 -3.71 8.45
CA SER A 12 13.18 -2.53 9.15
C SER A 12 12.46 -1.26 8.74
N LEU A 13 12.13 -1.11 7.47
CA LEU A 13 11.34 0.04 6.98
C LEU A 13 9.94 0.04 7.60
N LYS A 14 9.28 -1.11 7.67
CA LYS A 14 7.99 -1.23 8.34
C LYS A 14 8.06 -0.82 9.81
N GLU A 15 9.10 -1.22 10.53
CA GLU A 15 9.29 -0.84 11.94
C GLU A 15 9.49 0.68 12.11
N GLU A 16 10.23 1.35 11.21
CA GLU A 16 10.34 2.81 11.23
C GLU A 16 8.99 3.50 10.96
N ILE A 17 8.20 2.96 10.04
CA ILE A 17 6.85 3.46 9.76
C ILE A 17 5.95 3.27 10.98
N LYS A 18 5.99 2.12 11.65
CA LYS A 18 5.23 1.87 12.88
C LYS A 18 5.54 2.91 13.96
N LYS A 19 6.82 3.18 14.18
CA LYS A 19 7.25 4.20 15.13
C LYS A 19 6.65 5.57 14.82
N HIS A 20 6.67 5.98 13.55
CA HIS A 20 6.06 7.24 13.13
C HIS A 20 4.54 7.26 13.35
N LEU A 21 3.85 6.16 13.05
CA LEU A 21 2.40 6.07 13.27
C LEU A 21 2.05 6.11 14.77
N ASP A 22 2.86 5.47 15.62
CA ASP A 22 2.71 5.56 17.08
C ASP A 22 2.87 7.01 17.57
N GLU A 23 3.90 7.72 17.07
CA GLU A 23 4.18 9.13 17.41
C GLU A 23 3.07 10.09 16.95
N THR A 24 2.41 9.78 15.82
CA THR A 24 1.34 10.60 15.24
C THR A 24 -0.06 10.16 15.64
N GLY A 25 -0.19 9.06 16.39
CA GLY A 25 -1.47 8.55 16.88
C GLY A 25 -2.35 7.91 15.80
N VAL A 26 -1.75 7.44 14.72
CA VAL A 26 -2.49 6.72 13.65
C VAL A 26 -2.63 5.25 14.04
N GLU A 27 -3.86 4.77 14.13
CA GLU A 27 -4.13 3.37 14.46
C GLU A 27 -3.79 2.44 13.30
N TYR A 28 -3.10 1.34 13.62
CA TYR A 28 -2.72 0.32 12.64
C TYR A 28 -2.80 -1.10 13.21
N VAL A 29 -2.80 -2.07 12.31
CA VAL A 29 -2.59 -3.49 12.62
C VAL A 29 -1.39 -3.99 11.80
N ASP A 30 -0.41 -4.57 12.48
CA ASP A 30 0.74 -5.23 11.85
C ASP A 30 0.40 -6.69 11.59
N VAL A 31 0.41 -7.10 10.32
CA VAL A 31 0.08 -8.46 9.90
C VAL A 31 1.30 -9.31 9.53
N GLY A 32 2.50 -8.79 9.75
CA GLY A 32 3.79 -9.48 9.54
C GLY A 32 4.63 -8.88 8.39
N CYS A 33 5.89 -9.35 8.17
CA CYS A 33 6.57 -10.28 9.09
C CYS A 33 6.94 -9.59 10.43
N TYR A 34 7.34 -10.40 11.39
CA TYR A 34 7.65 -9.91 12.76
C TYR A 34 9.13 -10.04 13.12
N SER A 35 9.96 -10.40 12.17
CA SER A 35 11.41 -10.53 12.34
C SER A 35 12.14 -10.32 11.00
N PRO A 36 13.46 -10.10 11.01
CA PRO A 36 14.26 -10.00 9.80
C PRO A 36 14.56 -11.34 9.12
N GLU A 37 14.02 -12.45 9.65
CA GLU A 37 14.20 -13.76 9.06
C GLU A 37 13.40 -13.92 7.77
N ARG A 38 13.88 -14.79 6.87
CA ARG A 38 13.26 -15.00 5.56
C ARG A 38 11.76 -15.24 5.65
N PHE A 39 11.01 -14.41 4.94
CA PHE A 39 9.56 -14.44 4.90
C PHE A 39 9.05 -13.98 3.53
N ASP A 40 8.04 -14.65 3.00
CA ASP A 40 7.50 -14.34 1.68
C ASP A 40 6.51 -13.17 1.72
N TYR A 41 6.74 -12.15 0.89
CA TYR A 41 5.94 -10.92 0.87
C TYR A 41 4.45 -11.16 0.56
N ALA A 42 4.13 -12.16 -0.27
CA ALA A 42 2.73 -12.44 -0.65
C ALA A 42 1.84 -12.85 0.53
N ILE A 43 2.43 -13.41 1.60
CA ILE A 43 1.68 -13.86 2.78
C ILE A 43 1.20 -12.65 3.60
N SER A 44 2.10 -11.74 3.95
CA SER A 44 1.74 -10.51 4.69
C SER A 44 0.90 -9.58 3.84
N ASP A 45 1.20 -9.52 2.55
CA ASP A 45 0.45 -8.74 1.58
C ASP A 45 -1.02 -9.15 1.55
N GLN A 46 -1.30 -10.43 1.34
CA GLN A 46 -2.68 -10.92 1.29
C GLN A 46 -3.42 -10.64 2.59
N LYS A 47 -2.78 -10.87 3.75
CA LYS A 47 -3.39 -10.57 5.05
C LYS A 47 -3.74 -9.08 5.22
N ALA A 48 -2.87 -8.19 4.76
CA ALA A 48 -3.13 -6.74 4.82
C ALA A 48 -4.26 -6.34 3.86
N CYS A 49 -4.22 -6.87 2.64
CA CYS A 49 -5.23 -6.61 1.61
C CYS A 49 -6.61 -7.12 2.02
N ASP A 50 -6.70 -8.30 2.65
CA ASP A 50 -7.96 -8.84 3.16
C ASP A 50 -8.60 -7.93 4.20
N LYS A 51 -7.80 -7.26 5.05
CA LYS A 51 -8.30 -6.28 6.02
C LYS A 51 -8.83 -5.01 5.35
N VAL A 52 -8.25 -4.61 4.24
CA VAL A 52 -8.76 -3.47 3.46
C VAL A 52 -10.07 -3.84 2.75
N VAL A 53 -10.10 -5.00 2.10
CA VAL A 53 -11.29 -5.47 1.37
C VAL A 53 -12.48 -5.75 2.30
N SER A 54 -12.23 -6.25 3.51
CA SER A 54 -13.28 -6.44 4.54
C SER A 54 -13.81 -5.15 5.15
N GLY A 55 -13.14 -4.02 4.93
CA GLY A 55 -13.47 -2.74 5.54
C GLY A 55 -12.95 -2.55 6.97
N GLU A 56 -12.19 -3.51 7.52
CA GLU A 56 -11.53 -3.36 8.83
C GLU A 56 -10.47 -2.27 8.78
N CYS A 57 -9.74 -2.17 7.67
CA CYS A 57 -8.75 -1.12 7.42
C CYS A 57 -9.13 -0.29 6.20
N THR A 58 -8.76 0.99 6.21
CA THR A 58 -9.02 1.92 5.10
C THR A 58 -7.95 1.85 4.03
N ALA A 59 -6.73 1.44 4.38
CA ALA A 59 -5.60 1.31 3.48
C ALA A 59 -4.57 0.30 3.99
N ALA A 60 -3.69 -0.17 3.11
CA ALA A 60 -2.52 -0.96 3.44
C ALA A 60 -1.22 -0.20 3.12
N ILE A 61 -0.21 -0.36 3.97
CA ILE A 61 1.16 0.09 3.73
C ILE A 61 2.04 -1.17 3.73
N LEU A 62 2.72 -1.40 2.63
CA LEU A 62 3.39 -2.66 2.33
C LEU A 62 4.85 -2.43 1.95
N CYS A 63 5.78 -3.14 2.58
CA CYS A 63 7.21 -2.97 2.36
C CYS A 63 7.89 -4.30 1.97
N CYS A 64 8.69 -4.27 0.93
CA CYS A 64 9.62 -5.35 0.60
C CYS A 64 10.97 -4.76 0.16
N GLY A 65 11.83 -5.51 -0.50
CA GLY A 65 13.13 -4.99 -0.94
C GLY A 65 13.01 -3.89 -1.99
N THR A 66 12.11 -4.04 -2.97
CA THR A 66 11.91 -3.08 -4.08
C THR A 66 10.53 -2.41 -4.05
N GLY A 67 9.57 -2.94 -3.33
CA GLY A 67 8.16 -2.56 -3.41
C GLY A 67 7.41 -3.17 -4.60
N VAL A 68 8.14 -3.72 -5.57
CA VAL A 68 7.57 -4.19 -6.84
C VAL A 68 6.80 -5.51 -6.67
N GLY A 69 7.46 -6.55 -6.14
CA GLY A 69 6.84 -7.87 -5.97
C GLY A 69 5.61 -7.82 -5.07
N ILE A 70 5.69 -7.09 -3.96
CA ILE A 70 4.57 -6.95 -3.03
C ILE A 70 3.40 -6.17 -3.67
N SER A 71 3.67 -5.17 -4.54
CA SER A 71 2.61 -4.46 -5.26
C SER A 71 1.93 -5.34 -6.32
N MET A 72 2.70 -6.22 -6.98
CA MET A 72 2.13 -7.19 -7.93
C MET A 72 1.19 -8.18 -7.22
N ALA A 73 1.59 -8.68 -6.05
CA ALA A 73 0.77 -9.57 -5.25
C ALA A 73 -0.50 -8.86 -4.77
N ALA A 74 -0.38 -7.65 -4.23
CA ALA A 74 -1.51 -6.85 -3.77
C ALA A 74 -2.56 -6.64 -4.87
N ASN A 75 -2.13 -6.33 -6.09
CA ASN A 75 -3.02 -6.12 -7.23
C ASN A 75 -3.70 -7.41 -7.74
N LYS A 76 -3.36 -8.58 -7.21
CA LYS A 76 -4.09 -9.83 -7.47
C LYS A 76 -5.27 -10.04 -6.52
N VAL A 77 -5.34 -9.29 -5.43
CA VAL A 77 -6.47 -9.32 -4.51
C VAL A 77 -7.58 -8.43 -5.05
N LYS A 78 -8.77 -9.00 -5.26
CA LYS A 78 -9.93 -8.25 -5.79
C LYS A 78 -10.29 -7.09 -4.86
N GLY A 79 -10.47 -5.91 -5.44
CA GLY A 79 -10.78 -4.69 -4.71
C GLY A 79 -9.55 -3.86 -4.31
N ILE A 80 -8.34 -4.36 -4.53
CA ILE A 80 -7.10 -3.64 -4.24
C ILE A 80 -6.59 -2.92 -5.48
N ARG A 81 -6.23 -1.66 -5.29
CA ARG A 81 -5.48 -0.83 -6.23
C ARG A 81 -4.20 -0.40 -5.53
N ALA A 82 -3.15 -1.23 -5.69
CA ALA A 82 -1.86 -1.00 -5.10
C ALA A 82 -0.94 -0.22 -6.04
N CYS A 83 -0.21 0.70 -5.48
CA CYS A 83 0.81 1.48 -6.17
C CYS A 83 2.20 1.24 -5.56
N CYS A 84 3.21 1.09 -6.40
CA CYS A 84 4.60 1.05 -5.99
C CYS A 84 5.19 2.45 -6.21
N CYS A 85 5.44 3.19 -5.14
CA CYS A 85 5.90 4.58 -5.21
C CYS A 85 7.24 4.76 -4.51
N SER A 86 8.11 5.57 -5.14
CA SER A 86 9.40 5.97 -4.59
C SER A 86 9.60 7.50 -4.62
N ASP A 87 8.54 8.25 -4.92
CA ASP A 87 8.55 9.71 -4.97
C ASP A 87 7.22 10.28 -4.44
N TYR A 88 7.30 11.50 -3.96
CA TYR A 88 6.17 12.21 -3.36
C TYR A 88 5.04 12.48 -4.36
N PHE A 89 5.38 12.87 -5.59
CA PHE A 89 4.38 13.18 -6.61
C PHE A 89 3.51 11.95 -6.91
N SER A 90 4.14 10.80 -7.18
CA SER A 90 3.40 9.57 -7.47
C SER A 90 2.52 9.11 -6.30
N ALA A 91 3.02 9.18 -5.07
CA ALA A 91 2.27 8.80 -3.87
C ALA A 91 1.04 9.70 -3.65
N LYS A 92 1.16 11.00 -3.90
CA LYS A 92 0.05 11.94 -3.84
C LYS A 92 -0.98 11.70 -4.94
N TYR A 93 -0.53 11.62 -6.18
CA TYR A 93 -1.43 11.56 -7.34
C TYR A 93 -2.08 10.19 -7.53
N THR A 94 -1.49 9.10 -7.04
CA THR A 94 -2.19 7.82 -7.03
C THR A 94 -3.40 7.82 -6.08
N ARG A 95 -3.38 8.66 -5.04
CA ARG A 95 -4.59 8.91 -4.25
C ARG A 95 -5.57 9.82 -4.99
N LEU A 96 -5.11 10.98 -5.45
CA LEU A 96 -5.95 11.96 -6.15
C LEU A 96 -6.67 11.38 -7.38
N HIS A 97 -5.98 10.56 -8.17
CA HIS A 97 -6.44 10.11 -9.48
C HIS A 97 -6.87 8.65 -9.54
N ASN A 98 -6.25 7.76 -8.76
CA ASN A 98 -6.46 6.32 -8.86
C ASN A 98 -7.23 5.74 -7.67
N ASP A 99 -7.49 6.53 -6.67
CA ASP A 99 -8.06 6.07 -5.39
C ASP A 99 -7.35 4.80 -4.88
N ALA A 100 -6.02 4.80 -4.96
CA ALA A 100 -5.22 3.67 -4.52
C ALA A 100 -5.45 3.40 -3.03
N ASN A 101 -5.61 2.14 -2.67
CA ASN A 101 -5.86 1.71 -1.29
C ASN A 101 -4.73 0.86 -0.69
N ALA A 102 -3.62 0.70 -1.41
CA ALA A 102 -2.39 0.11 -0.91
C ALA A 102 -1.17 0.85 -1.46
N LEU A 103 -0.29 1.30 -0.56
CA LEU A 103 1.00 1.92 -0.89
C LEU A 103 2.11 0.89 -0.65
N CYS A 104 2.90 0.62 -1.68
CA CYS A 104 4.02 -0.31 -1.63
C CYS A 104 5.35 0.43 -1.80
N MET A 105 6.34 0.10 -0.98
CA MET A 105 7.64 0.76 -0.97
C MET A 105 8.77 -0.25 -0.81
N GLY A 106 9.95 0.11 -1.32
CA GLY A 106 11.15 -0.71 -1.26
C GLY A 106 12.18 -0.17 -0.27
N GLU A 107 12.54 -0.96 0.74
CA GLU A 107 13.56 -0.60 1.73
C GLU A 107 14.95 -0.38 1.08
N ARG A 108 15.24 -1.09 -0.03
CA ARG A 108 16.49 -0.94 -0.79
C ARG A 108 16.46 0.21 -1.79
N VAL A 109 15.31 0.86 -1.95
CA VAL A 109 15.10 1.92 -2.94
C VAL A 109 15.04 3.29 -2.29
N ILE A 110 14.33 3.41 -1.16
CA ILE A 110 14.14 4.68 -0.45
C ILE A 110 14.54 4.55 1.02
N GLY A 111 14.98 5.67 1.59
CA GLY A 111 15.25 5.76 3.04
C GLY A 111 13.97 5.98 3.84
N ALA A 112 14.06 5.78 5.16
CA ALA A 112 12.94 5.93 6.09
C ALA A 112 12.32 7.34 6.06
N GLY A 113 13.13 8.38 5.93
CA GLY A 113 12.64 9.76 5.87
C GLY A 113 11.67 9.98 4.72
N LEU A 114 12.04 9.58 3.51
CA LEU A 114 11.15 9.69 2.35
C LEU A 114 9.93 8.76 2.50
N ALA A 115 10.12 7.53 2.98
CA ALA A 115 9.01 6.59 3.19
C ALA A 115 7.93 7.17 4.10
N ILE A 116 8.32 7.83 5.19
CA ILE A 116 7.41 8.50 6.12
C ILE A 116 6.62 9.61 5.42
N GLU A 117 7.29 10.45 4.62
CA GLU A 117 6.59 11.48 3.83
C GLU A 117 5.60 10.88 2.82
N LEU A 118 5.96 9.75 2.19
CA LEU A 118 5.05 9.05 1.27
C LEU A 118 3.84 8.48 2.00
N VAL A 119 4.03 7.91 3.18
CA VAL A 119 2.94 7.40 4.02
C VAL A 119 2.00 8.55 4.41
N ASP A 120 2.56 9.66 4.90
CA ASP A 120 1.75 10.80 5.33
C ASP A 120 0.93 11.40 4.19
N VAL A 121 1.54 11.64 3.03
CA VAL A 121 0.80 12.19 1.89
C VAL A 121 -0.24 11.22 1.37
N PHE A 122 0.06 9.92 1.36
CA PHE A 122 -0.89 8.89 0.93
C PHE A 122 -2.10 8.81 1.86
N LEU A 123 -1.90 8.79 3.16
CA LEU A 123 -2.98 8.68 4.14
C LEU A 123 -3.83 9.96 4.27
N ASN A 124 -3.27 11.13 3.97
CA ASN A 124 -3.94 12.43 4.12
C ASN A 124 -4.46 13.01 2.79
N THR A 125 -4.35 12.30 1.68
CA THR A 125 -4.84 12.75 0.38
C THR A 125 -6.13 12.03 0.02
N GLU A 126 -7.20 12.77 -0.23
CA GLU A 126 -8.49 12.24 -0.65
C GLU A 126 -8.56 12.08 -2.18
N PHE A 127 -9.40 11.16 -2.65
CA PHE A 127 -9.68 10.99 -4.06
C PHE A 127 -10.46 12.19 -4.62
N GLU A 128 -10.03 12.74 -5.74
CA GLU A 128 -10.73 13.86 -6.41
C GLU A 128 -12.08 13.46 -7.02
N GLY A 129 -12.25 12.21 -7.40
CA GLY A 129 -13.44 11.77 -8.13
C GLY A 129 -13.54 12.40 -9.53
N GLY A 130 -14.71 12.89 -9.88
CA GLY A 130 -14.93 13.54 -11.18
C GLY A 130 -14.55 12.65 -12.36
N ARG A 131 -13.76 13.17 -13.31
CA ARG A 131 -13.27 12.43 -14.49
C ARG A 131 -12.40 11.21 -14.15
N HIS A 132 -11.78 11.20 -12.96
CA HIS A 132 -10.92 10.09 -12.52
C HIS A 132 -11.73 8.88 -12.13
N GLN A 133 -12.97 9.04 -11.68
CA GLN A 133 -13.87 7.94 -11.33
C GLN A 133 -14.07 6.98 -12.51
N ASN A 134 -14.27 7.51 -13.72
CA ASN A 134 -14.43 6.65 -14.89
C ASN A 134 -13.21 5.75 -15.13
N ARG A 135 -12.00 6.26 -14.89
CA ARG A 135 -10.77 5.47 -15.06
C ARG A 135 -10.59 4.42 -13.96
N VAL A 136 -10.97 4.75 -12.74
CA VAL A 136 -11.01 3.75 -11.64
C VAL A 136 -12.02 2.66 -11.97
N ASP A 137 -13.21 3.02 -12.46
CA ASP A 137 -14.24 2.05 -12.85
C ASP A 137 -13.76 1.12 -13.98
N GLN A 138 -12.98 1.65 -14.94
CA GLN A 138 -12.37 0.84 -16.00
C GLN A 138 -11.33 -0.14 -15.45
N ILE A 139 -10.49 0.26 -14.50
CA ILE A 139 -9.55 -0.64 -13.80
C ILE A 139 -10.34 -1.77 -13.12
N MET A 140 -11.42 -1.45 -12.43
CA MET A 140 -12.25 -2.43 -11.75
C MET A 140 -13.02 -3.33 -12.71
N ALA A 141 -13.40 -2.84 -13.89
CA ALA A 141 -14.00 -3.64 -14.95
C ALA A 141 -13.01 -4.68 -15.49
N ILE A 142 -11.75 -4.30 -15.71
CA ILE A 142 -10.68 -5.23 -16.11
C ILE A 142 -10.50 -6.33 -15.06
N GLU A 143 -10.52 -5.98 -13.77
CA GLU A 143 -10.44 -6.96 -12.67
C GLU A 143 -11.57 -8.01 -12.75
N LYS A 144 -12.75 -7.62 -13.19
CA LYS A 144 -13.90 -8.52 -13.39
C LYS A 144 -13.82 -9.33 -14.68
N GLY A 145 -12.79 -9.14 -15.49
CA GLY A 145 -12.62 -9.81 -16.77
C GLY A 145 -13.40 -9.17 -17.92
N GLU A 146 -13.90 -7.96 -17.75
CA GLU A 146 -14.60 -7.23 -18.80
C GLU A 146 -13.60 -6.67 -19.85
N LYS A 147 -14.04 -6.60 -21.11
CA LYS A 147 -13.29 -5.94 -22.17
C LYS A 147 -13.76 -4.50 -22.33
N LEU A 148 -12.81 -3.59 -22.50
CA LEU A 148 -13.07 -2.15 -22.69
C LEU A 148 -13.14 -1.76 -24.17
N TYR A 149 -12.95 -2.71 -25.11
CA TYR A 149 -12.91 -2.52 -26.56
C TYR A 149 -13.63 -3.66 -27.27
#